data_bc50a40f9d8b3031fbeb6370115bd16d
#
_entry.id   bc50a40f9d8b3031fbeb6370115bd16d
#
_cell.length_a   1.000
_cell.length_b   1.000
_cell.length_c   1.000
_cell.angle_alpha   90.00
_cell.angle_beta   90.00
_cell.angle_gamma   90.00
#
_symmetry.space_group_name_H-M   'P 1'
#
loop_
_entity.id
_entity.type
_entity.pdbx_description
1 polymer ?
#
loop_
_entity_poly.entity_id
_entity_poly.type
_entity_poly.pdbx_seq_one_letter_code
_entity_poly.pdbx_strand_id
1 'polypeptide(L)'
;MINYYWSAFFSVAEPLIRKAFEDDRLFKQQGLYRFTLNNINTVIDAITTRNQFTLQDIQDTYYARLRGRFDNVLTTNYTGLSDFLFPELIGNSCVYLSGALWLFESLGSLTSRDVRKEPIAADEFVFPFLMTQVPIKPIIDTTQLRSFSKAIEILDNTGLLVVLGYSFCESDSHISAMVRDFMQHSNSRLIYLDHSRDETPSTIKKKLRLNPEHSYNIDILGTGDSDINRLIDILNNA
;
A
#
# COMPACT_ATOMS: atom_id res chain seq x y z
N MET A 1 2.31 -14.79 5.90
CA MET A 1 2.79 -14.96 7.30
C MET A 1 2.36 -13.78 8.18
N ILE A 2 2.59 -12.53 7.79
CA ILE A 2 2.16 -11.31 8.53
C ILE A 2 0.64 -11.30 8.77
N ASN A 3 -0.20 -11.59 7.76
CA ASN A 3 -1.66 -11.65 7.90
C ASN A 3 -2.16 -12.66 8.92
N TYR A 4 -1.44 -13.80 9.08
CA TYR A 4 -1.77 -14.80 10.09
C TYR A 4 -1.50 -14.27 11.50
N TYR A 5 -0.39 -13.61 11.72
CA TYR A 5 -0.05 -13.02 13.02
C TYR A 5 -1.02 -11.90 13.41
N TRP A 6 -1.44 -11.07 12.45
CA TRP A 6 -2.39 -9.99 12.72
C TRP A 6 -3.80 -10.52 12.98
N SER A 7 -4.30 -11.47 12.20
CA SER A 7 -5.62 -12.05 12.49
C SER A 7 -5.61 -12.83 13.81
N ALA A 8 -4.53 -13.54 14.13
CA ALA A 8 -4.37 -14.19 15.41
C ALA A 8 -4.23 -13.18 16.56
N PHE A 9 -3.47 -12.09 16.37
CA PHE A 9 -3.35 -11.01 17.35
C PHE A 9 -4.71 -10.35 17.62
N PHE A 10 -5.43 -9.94 16.57
CA PHE A 10 -6.75 -9.32 16.75
C PHE A 10 -7.80 -10.27 17.34
N SER A 11 -7.80 -11.55 16.97
CA SER A 11 -8.74 -12.50 17.53
C SER A 11 -8.53 -12.76 19.02
N VAL A 12 -7.29 -12.63 19.51
CA VAL A 12 -6.94 -12.81 20.92
C VAL A 12 -6.92 -11.46 21.67
N ALA A 13 -6.38 -10.43 21.05
CA ALA A 13 -6.20 -9.14 21.70
C ALA A 13 -7.47 -8.29 21.72
N GLU A 14 -8.34 -8.34 20.71
CA GLU A 14 -9.57 -7.56 20.68
C GLU A 14 -10.49 -7.83 21.88
N PRO A 15 -10.81 -9.09 22.23
CA PRO A 15 -11.60 -9.37 23.41
C PRO A 15 -10.94 -8.91 24.71
N LEU A 16 -9.60 -9.04 24.81
CA LEU A 16 -8.86 -8.61 25.99
C LEU A 16 -8.80 -7.08 26.11
N ILE A 17 -8.62 -6.40 25.00
CA ILE A 17 -8.62 -4.93 24.92
C ILE A 17 -10.01 -4.39 25.26
N ARG A 18 -11.07 -4.96 24.64
CA ARG A 18 -12.44 -4.58 24.95
C ARG A 18 -12.77 -4.77 26.43
N LYS A 19 -12.39 -5.92 27.00
CA LYS A 19 -12.54 -6.19 28.41
C LYS A 19 -11.72 -5.26 29.31
N ALA A 20 -10.51 -4.88 28.88
CA ALA A 20 -9.68 -3.93 29.61
C ALA A 20 -10.27 -2.51 29.61
N PHE A 21 -10.97 -2.12 28.52
CA PHE A 21 -11.73 -0.87 28.49
C PHE A 21 -12.99 -0.89 29.35
N GLU A 22 -13.66 -2.03 29.42
CA GLU A 22 -14.82 -2.22 30.29
C GLU A 22 -14.41 -2.26 31.77
N ASP A 23 -13.20 -2.70 32.08
CA ASP A 23 -12.64 -2.78 33.44
C ASP A 23 -11.35 -1.96 33.57
N ASP A 24 -11.50 -0.69 33.99
CA ASP A 24 -10.40 0.27 34.22
C ASP A 24 -9.29 -0.26 35.16
N ARG A 25 -9.58 -1.29 35.98
CA ARG A 25 -8.59 -1.95 36.84
C ARG A 25 -7.64 -2.83 36.06
N LEU A 26 -8.11 -3.52 35.01
CA LEU A 26 -7.28 -4.36 34.14
C LEU A 26 -6.31 -3.53 33.30
N PHE A 27 -6.72 -2.34 32.89
CA PHE A 27 -5.86 -1.40 32.16
C PHE A 27 -4.75 -0.86 33.05
N LYS A 28 -5.04 -0.61 34.32
CA LYS A 28 -4.06 -0.16 35.32
C LYS A 28 -3.14 -1.29 35.82
N GLN A 29 -3.44 -2.54 35.56
CA GLN A 29 -2.53 -3.66 35.84
C GLN A 29 -1.41 -3.67 34.80
N GLN A 30 -0.30 -3.03 35.15
CA GLN A 30 0.89 -2.80 34.32
C GLN A 30 1.43 -4.04 33.55
N GLY A 31 1.04 -5.25 33.92
CA GLY A 31 1.50 -6.48 33.31
C GLY A 31 0.95 -6.73 31.90
N LEU A 32 -0.37 -6.58 31.69
CA LEU A 32 -1.00 -6.81 30.38
C LEU A 32 -0.59 -5.73 29.38
N TYR A 33 -0.55 -4.49 29.84
CA TYR A 33 -0.09 -3.35 29.04
C TYR A 33 1.36 -3.53 28.58
N ARG A 34 2.29 -3.86 29.50
CA ARG A 34 3.71 -4.12 29.15
C ARG A 34 3.86 -5.33 28.21
N PHE A 35 3.08 -6.38 28.42
CA PHE A 35 3.08 -7.54 27.55
C PHE A 35 2.65 -7.18 26.13
N THR A 36 1.58 -6.40 26.00
CA THR A 36 1.06 -5.96 24.70
C THR A 36 2.05 -5.03 24.00
N LEU A 37 2.62 -4.04 24.71
CA LEU A 37 3.66 -3.15 24.17
C LEU A 37 4.92 -3.92 23.74
N ASN A 38 5.40 -4.85 24.56
CA ASN A 38 6.58 -5.64 24.20
C ASN A 38 6.33 -6.50 22.95
N ASN A 39 5.15 -7.08 22.81
CA ASN A 39 4.81 -7.83 21.61
C ASN A 39 4.69 -6.94 20.37
N ILE A 40 4.06 -5.77 20.50
CA ILE A 40 4.00 -4.77 19.41
C ILE A 40 5.41 -4.33 19.03
N ASN A 41 6.24 -3.94 19.97
CA ASN A 41 7.62 -3.53 19.70
C ASN A 41 8.44 -4.66 19.05
N THR A 42 8.30 -5.89 19.52
CA THR A 42 8.97 -7.05 18.92
C THR A 42 8.52 -7.26 17.46
N VAL A 43 7.25 -7.06 17.16
CA VAL A 43 6.72 -7.14 15.79
C VAL A 43 7.23 -5.97 14.96
N ILE A 44 7.23 -4.75 15.49
CA ILE A 44 7.77 -3.56 14.82
C ILE A 44 9.25 -3.76 14.51
N ASP A 45 10.05 -4.19 15.49
CA ASP A 45 11.48 -4.43 15.34
C ASP A 45 11.74 -5.53 14.30
N ALA A 46 11.01 -6.63 14.36
CA ALA A 46 11.12 -7.71 13.39
C ALA A 46 10.75 -7.28 11.96
N ILE A 47 9.75 -6.42 11.83
CA ILE A 47 9.31 -5.88 10.53
C ILE A 47 10.33 -4.86 10.04
N THR A 48 10.78 -3.95 10.88
CA THR A 48 11.76 -2.90 10.53
C THR A 48 13.09 -3.51 10.15
N THR A 49 13.57 -4.50 10.90
CA THR A 49 14.83 -5.20 10.62
C THR A 49 14.77 -6.03 9.34
N ARG A 50 13.63 -6.66 9.04
CA ARG A 50 13.44 -7.49 7.83
C ARG A 50 13.19 -6.70 6.56
N ASN A 51 12.82 -5.43 6.68
CA ASN A 51 12.52 -4.55 5.53
C ASN A 51 13.63 -3.54 5.24
N GLN A 52 14.86 -3.83 5.64
CA GLN A 52 16.02 -3.05 5.21
C GLN A 52 16.41 -3.50 3.80
N PHE A 53 16.02 -2.72 2.80
CA PHE A 53 16.40 -2.94 1.41
C PHE A 53 17.76 -2.29 1.15
N THR A 54 18.59 -2.97 0.38
CA THR A 54 19.87 -2.44 -0.10
C THR A 54 19.86 -2.28 -1.61
N LEU A 55 20.73 -1.45 -2.16
CA LEU A 55 20.87 -1.33 -3.62
C LEU A 55 21.22 -2.67 -4.26
N GLN A 56 21.94 -3.54 -3.55
CA GLN A 56 22.30 -4.87 -4.03
C GLN A 56 21.05 -5.77 -4.22
N ASP A 57 20.02 -5.60 -3.38
CA ASP A 57 18.78 -6.40 -3.49
C ASP A 57 17.98 -6.10 -4.75
N ILE A 58 18.17 -4.92 -5.34
CA ILE A 58 17.42 -4.47 -6.52
C ILE A 58 18.27 -4.27 -7.76
N GLN A 59 19.63 -4.27 -7.67
CA GLN A 59 20.53 -3.87 -8.77
C GLN A 59 20.28 -4.65 -10.06
N ASP A 60 19.95 -5.95 -9.95
CA ASP A 60 19.70 -6.83 -11.08
C ASP A 60 18.21 -6.93 -11.46
N THR A 61 17.38 -6.06 -10.88
CA THR A 61 15.95 -6.02 -11.16
C THR A 61 15.57 -4.85 -12.06
N TYR A 62 14.44 -4.96 -12.74
CA TYR A 62 13.88 -3.84 -13.50
C TYR A 62 13.53 -2.62 -12.63
N TYR A 63 13.35 -2.78 -11.34
CA TYR A 63 13.11 -1.67 -10.41
C TYR A 63 14.26 -0.67 -10.37
N ALA A 64 15.52 -1.14 -10.39
CA ALA A 64 16.68 -0.25 -10.42
C ALA A 64 16.68 0.66 -11.64
N ARG A 65 16.20 0.14 -12.78
CA ARG A 65 16.15 0.87 -14.06
C ARG A 65 14.99 1.86 -14.14
N LEU A 66 13.92 1.63 -13.36
CA LEU A 66 12.75 2.51 -13.31
C LEU A 66 12.85 3.59 -12.21
N ARG A 67 13.88 3.54 -11.39
CA ARG A 67 14.13 4.50 -10.32
C ARG A 67 14.25 5.93 -10.86
N GLY A 68 13.58 6.89 -10.20
CA GLY A 68 13.61 8.31 -10.58
C GLY A 68 12.88 8.65 -11.89
N ARG A 69 11.96 7.77 -12.36
CA ARG A 69 11.25 7.97 -13.64
C ARG A 69 9.74 8.18 -13.47
N PHE A 70 9.26 8.29 -12.27
CA PHE A 70 7.86 8.53 -11.99
C PHE A 70 7.70 9.80 -11.17
N ASP A 71 6.67 10.58 -11.45
CA ASP A 71 6.31 11.79 -10.70
C ASP A 71 5.51 11.45 -9.44
N ASN A 72 4.77 10.34 -9.47
CA ASN A 72 3.94 9.88 -8.39
C ASN A 72 3.96 8.37 -8.25
N VAL A 73 3.80 7.87 -7.04
CA VAL A 73 3.67 6.43 -6.73
C VAL A 73 2.45 6.20 -5.85
N LEU A 74 1.55 5.36 -6.30
CA LEU A 74 0.45 4.81 -5.52
C LEU A 74 0.80 3.38 -5.14
N THR A 75 0.92 3.07 -3.86
CA THR A 75 1.36 1.74 -3.43
C THR A 75 0.33 1.06 -2.53
N THR A 76 0.08 -0.21 -2.81
CA THR A 76 -0.65 -1.12 -1.91
C THR A 76 0.31 -1.91 -1.02
N ASN A 77 1.62 -1.81 -1.27
CA ASN A 77 2.64 -2.44 -0.46
C ASN A 77 2.91 -1.59 0.79
N TYR A 78 2.73 -2.16 1.94
CA TYR A 78 2.94 -1.50 3.24
C TYR A 78 4.39 -1.55 3.75
N THR A 79 5.31 -2.16 2.98
CA THR A 79 6.75 -2.16 3.29
C THR A 79 7.42 -0.87 2.84
N GLY A 80 8.65 -0.61 3.32
CA GLY A 80 9.45 0.53 2.89
C GLY A 80 10.02 0.43 1.46
N LEU A 81 9.63 -0.56 0.66
CA LEU A 81 10.16 -0.75 -0.69
C LEU A 81 9.91 0.46 -1.59
N SER A 82 8.72 1.04 -1.54
CA SER A 82 8.40 2.21 -2.37
C SER A 82 9.23 3.44 -1.97
N ASP A 83 9.43 3.68 -0.67
CA ASP A 83 10.31 4.76 -0.18
C ASP A 83 11.77 4.53 -0.58
N PHE A 84 12.20 3.28 -0.59
CA PHE A 84 13.56 2.91 -0.99
C PHE A 84 13.78 3.06 -2.52
N LEU A 85 12.80 2.67 -3.33
CA LEU A 85 12.88 2.77 -4.79
C LEU A 85 12.75 4.22 -5.28
N PHE A 86 11.91 5.02 -4.62
CA PHE A 86 11.55 6.38 -5.04
C PHE A 86 11.72 7.37 -3.89
N PRO A 87 12.95 7.54 -3.35
CA PRO A 87 13.20 8.40 -2.19
C PRO A 87 12.85 9.87 -2.43
N GLU A 88 12.91 10.32 -3.68
CA GLU A 88 12.54 11.67 -4.12
C GLU A 88 11.04 11.97 -3.97
N LEU A 89 10.19 10.94 -3.90
CA LEU A 89 8.73 11.07 -3.80
C LEU A 89 8.21 10.97 -2.37
N ILE A 90 9.08 10.73 -1.39
CA ILE A 90 8.69 10.57 0.01
C ILE A 90 7.99 11.83 0.53
N GLY A 91 6.83 11.62 1.13
CA GLY A 91 6.05 12.67 1.81
C GLY A 91 5.06 13.43 0.94
N ASN A 92 5.32 13.59 -0.36
CA ASN A 92 4.45 14.36 -1.24
C ASN A 92 3.78 13.54 -2.34
N SER A 93 4.52 12.70 -3.03
CA SER A 93 4.08 12.01 -4.25
C SER A 93 4.06 10.49 -4.11
N CYS A 94 4.39 9.93 -2.94
CA CYS A 94 4.20 8.53 -2.61
C CYS A 94 3.00 8.36 -1.68
N VAL A 95 1.95 7.67 -2.16
CA VAL A 95 0.69 7.48 -1.43
C VAL A 95 0.52 6.01 -1.07
N TYR A 96 0.41 5.72 0.22
CA TYR A 96 0.18 4.38 0.76
C TYR A 96 -1.32 4.11 0.87
N LEU A 97 -1.87 3.32 -0.05
CA LEU A 97 -3.31 3.03 -0.14
C LEU A 97 -3.77 1.99 0.89
N SER A 98 -2.89 1.10 1.30
CA SER A 98 -3.20 0.04 2.27
C SER A 98 -2.56 0.27 3.64
N GLY A 99 -2.14 1.52 3.94
CA GLY A 99 -1.36 1.83 5.11
C GLY A 99 0.12 1.48 4.95
N ALA A 100 0.91 1.66 6.00
CA ALA A 100 2.33 1.35 6.00
C ALA A 100 2.78 0.85 7.39
N LEU A 101 3.87 0.08 7.42
CA LEU A 101 4.39 -0.54 8.64
C LEU A 101 4.79 0.45 9.75
N TRP A 102 5.00 1.71 9.41
CA TRP A 102 5.33 2.79 10.33
C TRP A 102 4.14 3.72 10.65
N LEU A 103 2.96 3.43 10.10
CA LEU A 103 1.74 4.15 10.44
C LEU A 103 1.01 3.43 11.56
N PHE A 104 0.70 4.16 12.62
CA PHE A 104 0.01 3.64 13.79
C PHE A 104 -1.16 4.54 14.18
N GLU A 105 -2.23 3.93 14.61
CA GLU A 105 -3.38 4.61 15.20
C GLU A 105 -3.31 4.56 16.72
N SER A 106 -3.49 5.71 17.36
CA SER A 106 -3.69 5.74 18.81
C SER A 106 -5.12 5.36 19.14
N LEU A 107 -5.28 4.48 20.10
CA LEU A 107 -6.59 4.11 20.59
C LEU A 107 -7.30 5.34 21.21
N GLY A 108 -8.48 5.65 20.69
CA GLY A 108 -9.28 6.80 21.13
C GLY A 108 -9.12 8.08 20.30
N SER A 109 -8.07 8.25 19.52
CA SER A 109 -7.92 9.42 18.64
C SER A 109 -8.38 9.19 17.21
N LEU A 110 -8.43 7.95 16.75
CA LEU A 110 -8.76 7.54 15.37
C LEU A 110 -7.93 8.30 14.32
N THR A 111 -6.71 8.69 14.68
CA THR A 111 -5.75 9.37 13.79
C THR A 111 -4.50 8.55 13.69
N SER A 112 -4.04 8.29 12.48
CA SER A 112 -2.77 7.60 12.26
C SER A 112 -1.61 8.57 12.32
N ARG A 113 -0.48 8.08 12.85
CA ARG A 113 0.79 8.81 12.98
C ARG A 113 1.91 8.00 12.36
N ASP A 114 2.88 8.70 11.80
CA ASP A 114 4.13 8.12 11.31
C ASP A 114 5.13 8.05 12.48
N VAL A 115 5.38 6.86 13.00
CA VAL A 115 6.30 6.65 14.15
C VAL A 115 7.75 6.99 13.84
N ARG A 116 8.11 7.17 12.56
CA ARG A 116 9.42 7.69 12.16
C ARG A 116 9.57 9.17 12.47
N LYS A 117 8.45 9.91 12.54
CA LYS A 117 8.39 11.36 12.80
C LYS A 117 7.97 11.67 14.23
N GLU A 118 7.03 10.89 14.74
CA GLU A 118 6.41 11.09 16.05
C GLU A 118 6.55 9.80 16.87
N PRO A 119 7.55 9.71 17.77
CA PRO A 119 7.73 8.52 18.61
C PRO A 119 6.49 8.23 19.46
N ILE A 120 6.21 6.94 19.67
CA ILE A 120 5.13 6.48 20.53
C ILE A 120 5.53 6.70 22.00
N ALA A 121 4.66 7.34 22.77
CA ALA A 121 4.89 7.50 24.21
C ALA A 121 4.77 6.15 24.94
N ALA A 122 5.50 5.97 26.04
CA ALA A 122 5.56 4.69 26.76
C ALA A 122 4.22 4.27 27.39
N ASP A 123 3.29 5.19 27.56
CA ASP A 123 1.96 5.01 28.12
C ASP A 123 0.85 5.06 27.07
N GLU A 124 1.23 5.14 25.79
CA GLU A 124 0.28 5.22 24.68
C GLU A 124 0.00 3.84 24.07
N PHE A 125 -1.28 3.54 23.90
CA PHE A 125 -1.71 2.32 23.23
C PHE A 125 -1.99 2.60 21.75
N VAL A 126 -1.22 1.95 20.87
CA VAL A 126 -1.29 2.16 19.42
C VAL A 126 -1.45 0.85 18.68
N PHE A 127 -2.08 0.92 17.51
CA PHE A 127 -2.22 -0.20 16.59
C PHE A 127 -1.58 0.15 15.24
N PRO A 128 -0.94 -0.80 14.56
CA PRO A 128 -0.48 -0.56 13.21
C PRO A 128 -1.66 -0.34 12.25
N PHE A 129 -1.54 0.70 11.47
CA PHE A 129 -2.51 1.04 10.44
C PHE A 129 -2.22 0.28 9.15
N LEU A 130 -2.83 -0.90 9.01
CA LEU A 130 -2.67 -1.76 7.84
C LEU A 130 -4.01 -2.29 7.35
N MET A 131 -4.32 -2.04 6.08
CA MET A 131 -5.44 -2.69 5.40
C MET A 131 -5.00 -4.06 4.86
N THR A 132 -5.36 -5.11 5.58
CA THR A 132 -5.07 -6.48 5.17
C THR A 132 -5.94 -6.90 3.97
N GLN A 133 -5.58 -8.03 3.33
CA GLN A 133 -6.35 -8.61 2.22
C GLN A 133 -7.62 -9.29 2.76
N VAL A 134 -8.62 -8.50 3.08
CA VAL A 134 -9.95 -8.97 3.48
C VAL A 134 -10.98 -8.46 2.49
N PRO A 135 -12.08 -9.23 2.24
CA PRO A 135 -13.09 -8.86 1.24
C PRO A 135 -13.77 -7.52 1.53
N ILE A 136 -13.92 -7.16 2.79
CA ILE A 136 -14.48 -5.89 3.22
C ILE A 136 -13.38 -5.11 3.93
N LYS A 137 -13.03 -3.94 3.38
CA LYS A 137 -12.03 -3.03 3.96
C LYS A 137 -12.75 -1.86 4.61
N PRO A 138 -12.90 -1.85 5.94
CA PRO A 138 -13.52 -0.73 6.62
C PRO A 138 -12.61 0.49 6.49
N ILE A 139 -13.20 1.61 6.11
CA ILE A 139 -12.54 2.92 6.23
C ILE A 139 -12.86 3.42 7.63
N ILE A 140 -11.87 3.43 8.49
CA ILE A 140 -12.02 3.77 9.91
C ILE A 140 -11.31 5.06 10.29
N ASP A 141 -10.45 5.60 9.39
CA ASP A 141 -9.60 6.75 9.67
C ASP A 141 -9.66 7.79 8.55
N THR A 142 -9.62 9.06 8.93
CA THR A 142 -9.55 10.20 8.01
C THR A 142 -8.26 10.22 7.19
N THR A 143 -7.15 9.68 7.71
CA THR A 143 -5.88 9.56 6.96
C THR A 143 -6.04 8.68 5.74
N GLN A 144 -6.78 7.58 5.88
CA GLN A 144 -7.11 6.67 4.79
C GLN A 144 -7.95 7.35 3.71
N LEU A 145 -8.98 8.11 4.13
CA LEU A 145 -9.80 8.91 3.21
C LEU A 145 -8.95 9.95 2.46
N ARG A 146 -8.02 10.61 3.14
CA ARG A 146 -7.09 11.56 2.53
C ARG A 146 -6.15 10.88 1.53
N SER A 147 -5.66 9.68 1.85
CA SER A 147 -4.82 8.90 0.93
C SER A 147 -5.58 8.54 -0.34
N PHE A 148 -6.83 8.10 -0.23
CA PHE A 148 -7.66 7.82 -1.39
C PHE A 148 -8.00 9.08 -2.18
N SER A 149 -8.37 10.18 -1.50
CA SER A 149 -8.62 11.46 -2.16
C SER A 149 -7.40 11.96 -2.94
N LYS A 150 -6.21 11.86 -2.35
CA LYS A 150 -4.96 12.23 -3.02
C LYS A 150 -4.64 11.30 -4.20
N ALA A 151 -4.91 10.00 -4.07
CA ALA A 151 -4.72 9.07 -5.17
C ALA A 151 -5.64 9.38 -6.36
N ILE A 152 -6.90 9.73 -6.10
CA ILE A 152 -7.85 10.15 -7.14
C ILE A 152 -7.34 11.45 -7.80
N GLU A 153 -6.94 12.45 -7.01
CA GLU A 153 -6.39 13.70 -7.53
C GLU A 153 -5.16 13.46 -8.45
N ILE A 154 -4.26 12.55 -8.07
CA ILE A 154 -3.12 12.18 -8.90
C ILE A 154 -3.58 11.52 -10.21
N LEU A 155 -4.54 10.59 -10.13
CA LEU A 155 -5.05 9.90 -11.32
C LEU A 155 -5.81 10.84 -12.26
N ASP A 156 -6.55 11.82 -11.73
CA ASP A 156 -7.26 12.84 -12.51
C ASP A 156 -6.32 13.76 -13.29
N ASN A 157 -5.10 13.97 -12.77
CA ASN A 157 -4.11 14.86 -13.36
C ASN A 157 -3.00 14.14 -14.14
N THR A 158 -3.12 12.81 -14.34
CA THR A 158 -2.12 12.04 -15.10
C THR A 158 -2.71 11.46 -16.38
N GLY A 159 -1.92 11.38 -17.44
CA GLY A 159 -2.29 10.71 -18.69
C GLY A 159 -1.78 9.27 -18.78
N LEU A 160 -0.79 8.90 -17.97
CA LEU A 160 -0.14 7.59 -18.03
C LEU A 160 -0.10 6.93 -16.64
N LEU A 161 -0.66 5.73 -16.53
CA LEU A 161 -0.58 4.88 -15.36
C LEU A 161 0.23 3.62 -15.68
N VAL A 162 1.31 3.39 -14.92
CA VAL A 162 2.11 2.16 -15.01
C VAL A 162 1.81 1.29 -13.79
N VAL A 163 1.38 0.06 -14.02
CA VAL A 163 1.06 -0.91 -12.96
C VAL A 163 2.18 -1.92 -12.81
N LEU A 164 2.78 -1.98 -11.62
CA LEU A 164 3.92 -2.83 -11.29
C LEU A 164 3.54 -3.82 -10.17
N GLY A 165 3.56 -5.11 -10.46
CA GLY A 165 3.40 -6.15 -9.45
C GLY A 165 2.04 -6.16 -8.73
N TYR A 166 0.98 -5.65 -9.36
CA TYR A 166 -0.37 -5.59 -8.80
C TYR A 166 -1.37 -6.31 -9.71
N SER A 167 -2.17 -7.21 -9.13
CA SER A 167 -3.00 -8.16 -9.90
C SER A 167 -4.47 -7.75 -10.10
N PHE A 168 -4.91 -6.59 -9.60
CA PHE A 168 -6.33 -6.19 -9.56
C PHE A 168 -7.22 -7.26 -8.90
N CYS A 169 -6.85 -7.66 -7.68
CA CYS A 169 -7.61 -8.63 -6.91
C CYS A 169 -9.02 -8.10 -6.58
N GLU A 170 -10.02 -8.99 -6.57
CA GLU A 170 -11.40 -8.61 -6.25
C GLU A 170 -11.57 -8.02 -4.85
N SER A 171 -10.74 -8.43 -3.88
CA SER A 171 -10.71 -7.86 -2.54
C SER A 171 -10.28 -6.38 -2.52
N ASP A 172 -9.65 -5.90 -3.59
CA ASP A 172 -9.17 -4.53 -3.75
C ASP A 172 -10.06 -3.72 -4.71
N SER A 173 -11.36 -3.94 -4.63
CA SER A 173 -12.36 -3.32 -5.50
C SER A 173 -12.31 -1.78 -5.50
N HIS A 174 -11.90 -1.16 -4.38
CA HIS A 174 -11.71 0.29 -4.26
C HIS A 174 -10.54 0.78 -5.14
N ILE A 175 -9.42 0.03 -5.22
CA ILE A 175 -8.29 0.35 -6.11
C ILE A 175 -8.73 0.19 -7.57
N SER A 176 -9.40 -0.93 -7.88
CA SER A 176 -9.93 -1.16 -9.22
C SER A 176 -10.96 -0.10 -9.64
N ALA A 177 -11.72 0.47 -8.69
CA ALA A 177 -12.66 1.56 -8.96
C ALA A 177 -11.92 2.85 -9.38
N MET A 178 -10.87 3.24 -8.64
CA MET A 178 -10.06 4.41 -8.99
C MET A 178 -9.38 4.27 -10.36
N VAL A 179 -8.81 3.09 -10.65
CA VAL A 179 -8.18 2.83 -11.96
C VAL A 179 -9.22 2.78 -13.08
N ARG A 180 -10.43 2.27 -12.81
CA ARG A 180 -11.53 2.29 -13.78
C ARG A 180 -11.95 3.71 -14.11
N ASP A 181 -12.05 4.58 -13.12
CA ASP A 181 -12.39 5.99 -13.29
C ASP A 181 -11.32 6.69 -14.13
N PHE A 182 -10.05 6.53 -13.80
CA PHE A 182 -8.93 6.98 -14.62
C PHE A 182 -9.06 6.54 -16.09
N MET A 183 -9.45 5.28 -16.35
CA MET A 183 -9.59 4.76 -17.72
C MET A 183 -10.80 5.34 -18.49
N GLN A 184 -11.69 6.10 -17.87
CA GLN A 184 -12.76 6.83 -18.55
C GLN A 184 -12.26 8.15 -19.17
N HIS A 185 -11.11 8.66 -18.79
CA HIS A 185 -10.56 9.88 -19.35
C HIS A 185 -10.08 9.63 -20.79
N SER A 186 -10.36 10.57 -21.70
CA SER A 186 -10.13 10.40 -23.14
C SER A 186 -8.68 10.13 -23.54
N ASN A 187 -7.72 10.60 -22.75
CA ASN A 187 -6.29 10.49 -23.04
C ASN A 187 -5.56 9.52 -22.09
N SER A 188 -6.31 8.77 -21.27
CA SER A 188 -5.70 7.84 -20.33
C SER A 188 -5.02 6.67 -21.05
N ARG A 189 -3.86 6.29 -20.56
CA ARG A 189 -3.11 5.11 -21.01
C ARG A 189 -2.68 4.30 -19.79
N LEU A 190 -2.91 2.99 -19.83
CA LEU A 190 -2.46 2.06 -18.81
C LEU A 190 -1.41 1.14 -19.40
N ILE A 191 -0.25 1.06 -18.77
CA ILE A 191 0.78 0.07 -19.05
C ILE A 191 0.84 -0.92 -17.89
N TYR A 192 0.62 -2.19 -18.16
CA TYR A 192 0.67 -3.25 -17.16
C TYR A 192 1.93 -4.09 -17.37
N LEU A 193 2.81 -4.15 -16.35
CA LEU A 193 3.96 -5.04 -16.37
C LEU A 193 3.55 -6.42 -15.86
N ASP A 194 3.59 -7.39 -16.74
CA ASP A 194 3.28 -8.79 -16.45
C ASP A 194 4.53 -9.65 -16.41
N HIS A 195 4.84 -10.16 -15.22
CA HIS A 195 5.98 -11.07 -15.02
C HIS A 195 5.74 -12.46 -15.61
N SER A 196 4.50 -12.96 -15.52
CA SER A 196 4.11 -14.30 -15.99
C SER A 196 3.85 -14.36 -17.48
N ARG A 197 3.59 -13.21 -18.13
CA ARG A 197 3.16 -13.07 -19.54
C ARG A 197 1.82 -13.74 -19.85
N ASP A 198 0.96 -13.88 -18.85
CA ASP A 198 -0.37 -14.50 -19.00
C ASP A 198 -1.46 -13.46 -19.24
N GLU A 199 -1.18 -12.19 -18.94
CA GLU A 199 -2.15 -11.12 -19.05
C GLU A 199 -2.28 -10.60 -20.48
N THR A 200 -3.48 -10.18 -20.81
CA THR A 200 -3.83 -9.54 -22.09
C THR A 200 -4.62 -8.25 -21.80
N PRO A 201 -4.72 -7.31 -22.75
CA PRO A 201 -5.60 -6.16 -22.57
C PRO A 201 -7.04 -6.55 -22.26
N SER A 202 -7.52 -7.69 -22.79
CA SER A 202 -8.86 -8.21 -22.52
C SER A 202 -9.02 -8.69 -21.07
N THR A 203 -8.01 -9.39 -20.51
CA THR A 203 -8.06 -9.84 -19.11
C THR A 203 -8.01 -8.67 -18.15
N ILE A 204 -7.21 -7.64 -18.43
CA ILE A 204 -7.17 -6.40 -17.63
C ILE A 204 -8.50 -5.65 -17.69
N LYS A 205 -9.11 -5.52 -18.90
CA LYS A 205 -10.45 -4.93 -19.04
C LYS A 205 -11.46 -5.66 -18.16
N LYS A 206 -11.46 -7.00 -18.17
CA LYS A 206 -12.35 -7.82 -17.35
C LYS A 206 -12.12 -7.61 -15.86
N LYS A 207 -10.87 -7.62 -15.38
CA LYS A 207 -10.51 -7.40 -13.99
C LYS A 207 -10.95 -6.00 -13.49
N LEU A 208 -10.78 -4.99 -14.33
CA LEU A 208 -11.22 -3.62 -14.06
C LEU A 208 -12.72 -3.42 -14.28
N ARG A 209 -13.44 -4.41 -14.82
CA ARG A 209 -14.88 -4.31 -15.18
C ARG A 209 -15.16 -3.12 -16.10
N LEU A 210 -14.29 -2.89 -17.07
CA LEU A 210 -14.47 -1.87 -18.10
C LEU A 210 -15.51 -2.31 -19.13
N ASN A 211 -16.16 -1.35 -19.80
CA ASN A 211 -17.11 -1.67 -20.86
C ASN A 211 -16.39 -2.38 -22.02
N PRO A 212 -16.77 -3.63 -22.37
CA PRO A 212 -16.10 -4.41 -23.41
C PRO A 212 -16.21 -3.78 -24.81
N GLU A 213 -17.24 -2.97 -25.07
CA GLU A 213 -17.48 -2.32 -26.36
C GLU A 213 -16.61 -1.08 -26.58
N HIS A 214 -16.09 -0.49 -25.50
CA HIS A 214 -15.24 0.69 -25.61
C HIS A 214 -13.78 0.30 -25.86
N SER A 215 -13.11 1.12 -26.66
CA SER A 215 -11.67 1.01 -26.86
C SER A 215 -10.94 1.72 -25.71
N TYR A 216 -10.01 1.01 -25.07
CA TYR A 216 -9.13 1.56 -24.02
C TYR A 216 -7.68 1.38 -24.41
N ASN A 217 -6.85 2.36 -24.11
CA ASN A 217 -5.42 2.30 -24.36
C ASN A 217 -4.71 1.51 -23.24
N ILE A 218 -4.62 0.21 -23.41
CA ILE A 218 -4.01 -0.72 -22.46
C ILE A 218 -2.88 -1.48 -23.16
N ASP A 219 -1.65 -1.28 -22.70
CA ASP A 219 -0.48 -2.03 -23.13
C ASP A 219 -0.08 -3.06 -22.07
N ILE A 220 0.32 -4.24 -22.52
CA ILE A 220 0.94 -5.27 -21.67
C ILE A 220 2.42 -5.36 -22.06
N LEU A 221 3.30 -5.20 -21.09
CA LEU A 221 4.75 -5.36 -21.27
C LEU A 221 5.24 -6.46 -20.30
N GLY A 222 6.26 -7.20 -20.73
CA GLY A 222 6.97 -8.12 -19.84
C GLY A 222 7.97 -7.40 -18.94
N THR A 223 8.64 -8.16 -18.08
CA THR A 223 9.73 -7.65 -17.20
C THR A 223 11.12 -7.88 -17.80
N GLY A 224 11.21 -8.35 -19.05
CA GLY A 224 12.48 -8.53 -19.76
C GLY A 224 13.06 -7.22 -20.27
N ASP A 225 14.35 -7.23 -20.58
CA ASP A 225 15.11 -6.04 -20.94
C ASP A 225 14.53 -5.24 -22.12
N SER A 226 14.03 -5.91 -23.15
CA SER A 226 13.42 -5.26 -24.31
C SER A 226 12.17 -4.48 -23.93
N ASP A 227 11.30 -5.08 -23.11
CA ASP A 227 10.06 -4.47 -22.67
C ASP A 227 10.30 -3.32 -21.69
N ILE A 228 11.28 -3.48 -20.79
CA ILE A 228 11.69 -2.41 -19.88
C ILE A 228 12.33 -1.24 -20.63
N ASN A 229 13.13 -1.47 -21.68
CA ASN A 229 13.65 -0.40 -22.53
C ASN A 229 12.50 0.35 -23.20
N ARG A 230 11.52 -0.37 -23.76
CA ARG A 230 10.33 0.23 -24.37
C ARG A 230 9.54 1.07 -23.36
N LEU A 231 9.37 0.58 -22.11
CA LEU A 231 8.73 1.37 -21.05
C LEU A 231 9.50 2.65 -20.75
N ILE A 232 10.83 2.55 -20.62
CA ILE A 232 11.70 3.72 -20.37
C ILE A 232 11.56 4.75 -21.49
N ASP A 233 11.53 4.31 -22.74
CA ASP A 233 11.35 5.21 -23.89
C ASP A 233 9.97 5.91 -23.84
N ILE A 234 8.92 5.20 -23.44
CA ILE A 234 7.60 5.80 -23.25
C ILE A 234 7.64 6.84 -22.12
N LEU A 235 8.22 6.52 -20.96
CA LEU A 235 8.31 7.42 -19.81
C LEU A 235 9.13 8.69 -20.11
N ASN A 236 10.14 8.60 -20.96
CA ASN A 236 10.94 9.76 -21.36
C ASN A 236 10.22 10.70 -22.34
N ASN A 237 9.11 10.26 -22.94
CA ASN A 237 8.34 11.01 -23.96
C ASN A 237 6.91 11.33 -23.49
N ALA A 238 6.53 10.96 -22.27
CA ALA A 238 5.24 11.25 -21.69
C ALA A 238 5.24 12.58 -20.94
#